data_9f5feab336cb833679c519890c4335f7
#
_entry.id   9f5feab336cb833679c519890c4335f7
#
_cell.length_a   1.000
_cell.length_b   1.000
_cell.length_c   1.000
_cell.angle_alpha   90.00
_cell.angle_beta   90.00
_cell.angle_gamma   90.00
#
_symmetry.space_group_name_H-M   'P 1'
#
loop_
_entity.id
_entity.type
_entity.pdbx_description
1 polymer ?
#
loop_
_entity_poly.entity_id
_entity_poly.type
_entity_poly.pdbx_seq_one_letter_code
_entity_poly.pdbx_strand_id
1 'polypeptide(L)'
;MNTPTSQRKYHHGDLRRALLDAAATQDAESISLRELATGLGVTPASVYRHFDSKQALLDELAVQGFSKLRVLFAECFDLDTDPVDSHDAVVRLLKLGTAYLRFADQDPAIWRLMFGVHASAYRQRATADGLTSSYSYLPAALRGIHRSGLLPRAPKDSDILFAWSAIHGLAALRQGGLPVARMPATTAASLVARRILSGLEASTLPQEWFSPAD
;
A
#
# COMPACT_ATOMS: atom_id res chain seq x y z
N MET A 1 -29.36 6.60 39.72
CA MET A 1 -28.83 5.22 39.81
C MET A 1 -27.86 5.04 38.66
N ASN A 2 -26.56 5.19 38.95
CA ASN A 2 -25.50 4.98 37.95
C ASN A 2 -25.19 3.49 37.88
N THR A 3 -25.52 2.87 36.77
CA THR A 3 -25.11 1.49 36.48
C THR A 3 -23.61 1.50 36.19
N PRO A 4 -22.77 0.74 36.90
CA PRO A 4 -21.34 0.68 36.60
C PRO A 4 -21.15 0.00 35.25
N THR A 5 -20.57 0.72 34.29
CA THR A 5 -20.13 0.19 33.02
C THR A 5 -19.14 -0.94 33.30
N SER A 6 -19.54 -2.17 33.01
CA SER A 6 -18.70 -3.35 33.18
C SER A 6 -17.41 -3.15 32.39
N GLN A 7 -16.26 -2.94 33.04
CA GLN A 7 -14.95 -2.91 32.42
C GLN A 7 -14.70 -4.24 31.73
N ARG A 8 -14.65 -4.26 30.41
CA ARG A 8 -14.22 -5.44 29.63
C ARG A 8 -12.80 -5.81 30.06
N LYS A 9 -12.63 -6.98 30.66
CA LYS A 9 -11.31 -7.55 30.93
C LYS A 9 -10.77 -8.12 29.63
N TYR A 10 -9.86 -7.38 28.97
CA TYR A 10 -9.08 -7.91 27.87
C TYR A 10 -7.90 -8.74 28.41
N HIS A 11 -7.63 -9.91 27.82
CA HIS A 11 -6.34 -10.56 27.99
C HIS A 11 -5.25 -9.71 27.30
N HIS A 12 -4.00 -9.80 27.76
CA HIS A 12 -2.94 -8.88 27.33
C HIS A 12 -2.76 -8.79 25.80
N GLY A 13 -2.82 -9.93 25.08
CA GLY A 13 -2.75 -9.95 23.60
C GLY A 13 -4.01 -9.37 22.91
N ASP A 14 -5.19 -9.56 23.53
CA ASP A 14 -6.46 -9.10 22.97
C ASP A 14 -6.58 -7.57 23.00
N LEU A 15 -6.05 -6.90 24.04
CA LEU A 15 -6.11 -5.44 24.14
C LEU A 15 -5.21 -4.78 23.10
N ARG A 16 -3.97 -5.29 22.87
CA ARG A 16 -3.09 -4.78 21.84
C ARG A 16 -3.73 -4.83 20.45
N ARG A 17 -4.32 -5.97 20.11
CA ARG A 17 -5.04 -6.16 18.86
C ARG A 17 -6.25 -5.25 18.75
N ALA A 18 -7.08 -5.16 19.80
CA ALA A 18 -8.26 -4.28 19.82
C ALA A 18 -7.90 -2.80 19.63
N LEU A 19 -6.75 -2.35 20.18
CA LEU A 19 -6.24 -0.99 19.98
C LEU A 19 -5.85 -0.75 18.52
N LEU A 20 -5.15 -1.69 17.89
CA LEU A 20 -4.78 -1.61 16.48
C LEU A 20 -6.00 -1.63 15.58
N ASP A 21 -6.95 -2.54 15.81
CA ASP A 21 -8.19 -2.65 15.03
C ASP A 21 -9.04 -1.35 15.15
N ALA A 22 -9.15 -0.79 16.35
CA ALA A 22 -9.87 0.47 16.57
C ALA A 22 -9.17 1.68 15.92
N ALA A 23 -7.84 1.69 15.87
CA ALA A 23 -7.07 2.77 15.26
C ALA A 23 -6.99 2.64 13.73
N ALA A 24 -7.07 1.45 13.17
CA ALA A 24 -6.90 1.17 11.73
C ALA A 24 -7.93 1.87 10.83
N THR A 25 -9.08 2.25 11.38
CA THR A 25 -10.16 2.93 10.64
C THR A 25 -10.11 4.45 10.76
N GLN A 26 -9.18 5.00 11.54
CA GLN A 26 -9.06 6.42 11.83
C GLN A 26 -7.88 7.05 11.08
N ASP A 27 -8.03 8.31 10.68
CA ASP A 27 -6.89 9.06 10.16
C ASP A 27 -5.83 9.27 11.26
N ALA A 28 -4.56 9.11 10.88
CA ALA A 28 -3.44 9.17 11.81
C ALA A 28 -3.44 10.42 12.71
N GLU A 29 -3.86 11.56 12.16
CA GLU A 29 -3.92 12.84 12.90
C GLU A 29 -4.97 12.82 14.00
N SER A 30 -6.11 12.17 13.77
CA SER A 30 -7.24 12.10 14.70
C SER A 30 -7.06 11.08 15.82
N ILE A 31 -6.12 10.14 15.70
CA ILE A 31 -5.90 9.10 16.71
C ILE A 31 -5.45 9.70 18.04
N SER A 32 -6.14 9.33 19.13
CA SER A 32 -5.80 9.63 20.51
C SER A 32 -5.79 8.35 21.34
N LEU A 33 -4.66 8.04 22.00
CA LEU A 33 -4.55 6.87 22.87
C LEU A 33 -5.55 6.90 24.03
N ARG A 34 -5.90 8.11 24.52
CA ARG A 34 -6.89 8.28 25.59
C ARG A 34 -8.31 8.00 25.10
N GLU A 35 -8.64 8.45 23.89
CA GLU A 35 -9.96 8.18 23.29
C GLU A 35 -10.12 6.70 22.92
N LEU A 36 -9.06 6.06 22.41
CA LEU A 36 -9.05 4.61 22.19
C LEU A 36 -9.28 3.85 23.50
N ALA A 37 -8.62 4.27 24.61
CA ALA A 37 -8.85 3.67 25.92
C ALA A 37 -10.32 3.79 26.35
N THR A 38 -10.91 4.98 26.22
CA THR A 38 -12.31 5.25 26.54
C THR A 38 -13.25 4.40 25.67
N GLY A 39 -13.03 4.36 24.36
CA GLY A 39 -13.85 3.58 23.42
C GLY A 39 -13.81 2.08 23.68
N LEU A 40 -12.68 1.55 24.16
CA LEU A 40 -12.52 0.14 24.52
C LEU A 40 -12.91 -0.16 25.98
N GLY A 41 -13.28 0.84 26.79
CA GLY A 41 -13.66 0.66 28.19
C GLY A 41 -12.49 0.25 29.10
N VAL A 42 -11.26 0.69 28.77
CA VAL A 42 -10.05 0.39 29.54
C VAL A 42 -9.41 1.67 30.11
N THR A 43 -8.50 1.52 31.05
CA THR A 43 -7.76 2.68 31.57
C THR A 43 -6.68 3.16 30.59
N PRO A 44 -6.36 4.44 30.53
CA PRO A 44 -5.22 4.95 29.76
C PRO A 44 -3.89 4.25 30.13
N ALA A 45 -3.68 3.96 31.41
CA ALA A 45 -2.50 3.23 31.86
C ALA A 45 -2.38 1.83 31.24
N SER A 46 -3.52 1.18 30.94
CA SER A 46 -3.52 -0.12 30.24
C SER A 46 -3.04 0.01 28.81
N VAL A 47 -3.41 1.10 28.12
CA VAL A 47 -2.97 1.39 26.76
C VAL A 47 -1.48 1.67 26.69
N TYR A 48 -0.97 2.52 27.59
CA TYR A 48 0.46 2.85 27.64
C TYR A 48 1.38 1.66 27.98
N ARG A 49 0.85 0.57 28.51
CA ARG A 49 1.61 -0.69 28.66
C ARG A 49 1.83 -1.44 27.34
N HIS A 50 1.06 -1.11 26.30
CA HIS A 50 1.16 -1.72 24.96
C HIS A 50 1.84 -0.81 23.95
N PHE A 51 1.61 0.50 24.06
CA PHE A 51 2.14 1.52 23.17
C PHE A 51 2.61 2.72 23.97
N ASP A 52 3.93 2.92 24.03
CA ASP A 52 4.56 4.01 24.78
C ASP A 52 4.17 5.40 24.25
N SER A 53 3.74 5.47 22.99
CA SER A 53 3.34 6.68 22.31
C SER A 53 2.35 6.42 21.18
N LYS A 54 1.63 7.45 20.72
CA LYS A 54 0.85 7.44 19.49
C LYS A 54 1.72 7.00 18.31
N GLN A 55 2.97 7.47 18.25
CA GLN A 55 3.89 7.12 17.18
C GLN A 55 4.18 5.61 17.12
N ALA A 56 4.37 4.96 18.28
CA ALA A 56 4.58 3.52 18.36
C ALA A 56 3.38 2.72 17.82
N LEU A 57 2.15 3.19 18.09
CA LEU A 57 0.93 2.60 17.55
C LEU A 57 0.87 2.78 16.01
N LEU A 58 1.17 3.99 15.51
CA LEU A 58 1.15 4.29 14.08
C LEU A 58 2.22 3.51 13.31
N ASP A 59 3.41 3.37 13.89
CA ASP A 59 4.50 2.57 13.33
C ASP A 59 4.06 1.12 13.11
N GLU A 60 3.40 0.53 14.11
CA GLU A 60 2.92 -0.85 13.99
C GLU A 60 1.79 -0.99 12.99
N LEU A 61 0.84 -0.05 12.94
CA LEU A 61 -0.22 -0.03 11.93
C LEU A 61 0.37 0.03 10.50
N ALA A 62 1.40 0.87 10.29
CA ALA A 62 2.05 0.95 8.99
C ALA A 62 2.75 -0.37 8.61
N VAL A 63 3.45 -1.02 9.57
CA VAL A 63 4.06 -2.33 9.38
C VAL A 63 3.02 -3.39 9.01
N GLN A 64 1.87 -3.41 9.70
CA GLN A 64 0.77 -4.32 9.38
C GLN A 64 0.19 -4.02 7.99
N GLY A 65 0.07 -2.74 7.61
CA GLY A 65 -0.37 -2.33 6.27
C GLY A 65 0.55 -2.87 5.17
N PHE A 66 1.87 -2.71 5.31
CA PHE A 66 2.84 -3.28 4.35
C PHE A 66 2.80 -4.81 4.33
N SER A 67 2.64 -5.47 5.47
CA SER A 67 2.50 -6.93 5.56
C SER A 67 1.24 -7.40 4.83
N LYS A 68 0.09 -6.72 5.02
CA LYS A 68 -1.15 -7.01 4.31
C LYS A 68 -0.99 -6.84 2.80
N LEU A 69 -0.38 -5.74 2.37
CA LEU A 69 -0.12 -5.48 0.95
C LEU A 69 0.77 -6.55 0.33
N ARG A 70 1.81 -7.00 1.06
CA ARG A 70 2.68 -8.10 0.61
C ARG A 70 1.90 -9.40 0.41
N VAL A 71 1.01 -9.75 1.35
CA VAL A 71 0.17 -10.96 1.23
C VAL A 71 -0.73 -10.86 -0.01
N LEU A 72 -1.42 -9.73 -0.21
CA LEU A 72 -2.25 -9.50 -1.39
C LEU A 72 -1.46 -9.60 -2.70
N PHE A 73 -0.22 -9.17 -2.72
CA PHE A 73 0.65 -9.28 -3.89
C PHE A 73 1.14 -10.72 -4.12
N ALA A 74 1.42 -11.47 -3.04
CA ALA A 74 1.78 -12.89 -3.14
C ALA A 74 0.64 -13.76 -3.70
N GLU A 75 -0.61 -13.37 -3.46
CA GLU A 75 -1.78 -14.00 -4.09
C GLU A 75 -1.88 -13.73 -5.60
N CYS A 76 -1.21 -12.69 -6.12
CA CYS A 76 -1.23 -12.38 -7.54
C CYS A 76 -0.32 -13.31 -8.34
N PHE A 77 0.89 -13.56 -7.87
CA PHE A 77 1.87 -14.48 -8.44
C PHE A 77 3.04 -14.69 -7.47
N ASP A 78 3.75 -15.81 -7.65
CA ASP A 78 4.98 -16.12 -6.93
C ASP A 78 6.18 -15.40 -7.60
N LEU A 79 7.00 -14.72 -6.78
CA LEU A 79 8.18 -13.98 -7.24
C LEU A 79 9.25 -14.88 -7.87
N ASP A 80 9.30 -16.16 -7.46
CA ASP A 80 10.28 -17.14 -7.92
C ASP A 80 9.84 -17.87 -9.21
N THR A 81 8.65 -17.51 -9.75
CA THR A 81 8.12 -18.12 -10.98
C THR A 81 8.10 -17.16 -12.15
N ASP A 82 8.59 -17.60 -13.30
CA ASP A 82 8.42 -16.87 -14.54
C ASP A 82 7.00 -16.98 -15.09
N PRO A 83 6.51 -15.98 -15.82
CA PRO A 83 5.25 -16.10 -16.55
C PRO A 83 5.33 -17.19 -17.62
N VAL A 84 4.25 -17.93 -17.78
CA VAL A 84 4.16 -19.03 -18.76
C VAL A 84 4.21 -18.51 -20.20
N ASP A 85 3.59 -17.35 -20.42
CA ASP A 85 3.53 -16.66 -21.72
C ASP A 85 3.30 -15.16 -21.55
N SER A 86 3.18 -14.47 -22.68
CA SER A 86 2.94 -13.02 -22.71
C SER A 86 1.60 -12.61 -22.09
N HIS A 87 0.58 -13.46 -22.23
CA HIS A 87 -0.73 -13.19 -21.61
C HIS A 87 -0.64 -13.28 -20.09
N ASP A 88 -0.02 -14.35 -19.56
CA ASP A 88 0.17 -14.50 -18.10
C ASP A 88 1.01 -13.34 -17.53
N ALA A 89 2.05 -12.89 -18.24
CA ALA A 89 2.85 -11.74 -17.83
C ALA A 89 1.98 -10.46 -17.64
N VAL A 90 1.09 -10.18 -18.59
CA VAL A 90 0.15 -9.05 -18.51
C VAL A 90 -0.87 -9.27 -17.40
N VAL A 91 -1.40 -10.47 -17.24
CA VAL A 91 -2.37 -10.81 -16.18
C VAL A 91 -1.77 -10.60 -14.80
N ARG A 92 -0.51 -10.95 -14.57
CA ARG A 92 0.20 -10.69 -13.30
C ARG A 92 0.25 -9.18 -12.99
N LEU A 93 0.59 -8.34 -13.97
CA LEU A 93 0.60 -6.88 -13.79
C LEU A 93 -0.81 -6.33 -13.49
N LEU A 94 -1.83 -6.84 -14.18
CA LEU A 94 -3.23 -6.42 -13.95
C LEU A 94 -3.74 -6.82 -12.57
N LYS A 95 -3.43 -8.03 -12.12
CA LYS A 95 -3.76 -8.52 -10.77
C LYS A 95 -3.09 -7.64 -9.72
N LEU A 96 -1.80 -7.34 -9.88
CA LEU A 96 -1.02 -6.51 -8.97
C LEU A 96 -1.62 -5.10 -8.84
N GLY A 97 -1.89 -4.43 -9.98
CA GLY A 97 -2.52 -3.10 -9.97
C GLY A 97 -3.92 -3.12 -9.37
N THR A 98 -4.71 -4.17 -9.65
CA THR A 98 -6.06 -4.33 -9.07
C THR A 98 -5.99 -4.54 -7.57
N ALA A 99 -5.09 -5.40 -7.08
CA ALA A 99 -4.90 -5.66 -5.66
C ALA A 99 -4.48 -4.37 -4.92
N TYR A 100 -3.57 -3.58 -5.51
CA TYR A 100 -3.14 -2.31 -4.96
C TYR A 100 -4.29 -1.29 -4.83
N LEU A 101 -5.09 -1.11 -5.89
CA LEU A 101 -6.22 -0.18 -5.86
C LEU A 101 -7.31 -0.63 -4.88
N ARG A 102 -7.60 -1.94 -4.83
CA ARG A 102 -8.54 -2.49 -3.85
C ARG A 102 -8.07 -2.28 -2.42
N PHE A 103 -6.79 -2.51 -2.14
CA PHE A 103 -6.22 -2.23 -0.83
C PHE A 103 -6.39 -0.76 -0.44
N ALA A 104 -6.08 0.17 -1.35
CA ALA A 104 -6.27 1.60 -1.11
C ALA A 104 -7.74 1.97 -0.85
N ASP A 105 -8.68 1.36 -1.58
CA ASP A 105 -10.13 1.61 -1.42
C ASP A 105 -10.70 1.00 -0.12
N GLN A 106 -10.20 -0.18 0.29
CA GLN A 106 -10.72 -0.92 1.44
C GLN A 106 -10.13 -0.45 2.77
N ASP A 107 -8.87 -0.06 2.78
CA ASP A 107 -8.13 0.38 3.95
C ASP A 107 -7.56 1.81 3.76
N PRO A 108 -8.41 2.81 3.49
CA PRO A 108 -7.95 4.15 3.11
C PRO A 108 -7.12 4.84 4.18
N ALA A 109 -7.44 4.67 5.46
CA ALA A 109 -6.68 5.26 6.56
C ALA A 109 -5.27 4.65 6.68
N ILE A 110 -5.17 3.32 6.57
CA ILE A 110 -3.90 2.59 6.56
C ILE A 110 -3.08 2.97 5.32
N TRP A 111 -3.70 3.03 4.14
CA TRP A 111 -3.01 3.43 2.92
C TRP A 111 -2.43 4.86 3.03
N ARG A 112 -3.21 5.83 3.55
CA ARG A 112 -2.72 7.19 3.81
C ARG A 112 -1.58 7.22 4.84
N LEU A 113 -1.67 6.40 5.87
CA LEU A 113 -0.59 6.27 6.87
C LEU A 113 0.70 5.74 6.23
N MET A 114 0.62 4.68 5.41
CA MET A 114 1.78 4.05 4.77
C MET A 114 2.49 4.98 3.77
N PHE A 115 1.76 5.84 3.06
CA PHE A 115 2.25 6.64 1.94
C PHE A 115 2.15 8.16 2.13
N GLY A 116 1.57 8.61 3.24
CA GLY A 116 1.42 10.03 3.58
C GLY A 116 2.71 10.72 4.04
N VAL A 117 2.57 11.92 4.54
CA VAL A 117 3.68 12.83 4.88
C VAL A 117 4.66 12.22 5.90
N HIS A 118 4.18 11.35 6.79
CA HIS A 118 4.98 10.70 7.83
C HIS A 118 5.59 9.35 7.40
N ALA A 119 5.35 8.93 6.16
CA ALA A 119 5.71 7.61 5.67
C ALA A 119 7.22 7.30 5.67
N SER A 120 8.10 8.31 5.68
CA SER A 120 9.56 8.10 5.65
C SER A 120 10.07 7.35 6.89
N ALA A 121 9.54 7.67 8.08
CA ALA A 121 9.91 6.99 9.32
C ALA A 121 9.44 5.53 9.36
N TYR A 122 8.24 5.26 8.84
CA TYR A 122 7.67 3.91 8.77
C TYR A 122 8.38 3.04 7.75
N ARG A 123 8.76 3.61 6.59
CA ARG A 123 9.48 2.88 5.55
C ARG A 123 10.86 2.42 6.01
N GLN A 124 11.59 3.22 6.78
CA GLN A 124 12.89 2.82 7.31
C GLN A 124 12.78 1.61 8.24
N ARG A 125 11.75 1.54 9.09
CA ARG A 125 11.50 0.38 9.96
C ARG A 125 11.01 -0.83 9.17
N ALA A 126 10.07 -0.64 8.25
CA ALA A 126 9.56 -1.71 7.38
C ALA A 126 10.68 -2.35 6.53
N THR A 127 11.69 -1.59 6.11
CA THR A 127 12.87 -2.12 5.39
C THR A 127 13.78 -2.93 6.29
N ALA A 128 13.96 -2.52 7.54
CA ALA A 128 14.79 -3.24 8.51
C ALA A 128 14.22 -4.63 8.85
N ASP A 129 12.88 -4.77 8.84
CA ASP A 129 12.17 -6.01 9.19
C ASP A 129 11.89 -6.93 7.97
N GLY A 130 12.52 -6.69 6.82
CA GLY A 130 12.34 -7.51 5.61
C GLY A 130 10.98 -7.26 4.89
N LEU A 131 10.25 -6.23 5.26
CA LEU A 131 8.96 -5.85 4.65
C LEU A 131 9.10 -5.18 3.26
N THR A 132 10.33 -4.99 2.80
CA THR A 132 10.66 -4.52 1.44
C THR A 132 10.12 -5.41 0.33
N SER A 133 9.69 -6.63 0.64
CA SER A 133 9.24 -7.58 -0.38
C SER A 133 8.01 -7.12 -1.17
N SER A 134 7.13 -6.26 -0.64
CA SER A 134 6.02 -5.72 -1.42
C SER A 134 6.48 -4.86 -2.61
N TYR A 135 7.59 -4.14 -2.48
CA TYR A 135 8.19 -3.36 -3.57
C TYR A 135 8.84 -4.22 -4.67
N SER A 136 9.10 -5.50 -4.41
CA SER A 136 9.74 -6.41 -5.38
C SER A 136 8.77 -6.89 -6.46
N TYR A 137 7.45 -6.85 -6.21
CA TYR A 137 6.44 -7.39 -7.11
C TYR A 137 6.30 -6.61 -8.41
N LEU A 138 6.28 -5.28 -8.37
CA LEU A 138 6.17 -4.47 -9.59
C LEU A 138 7.40 -4.62 -10.50
N PRO A 139 8.64 -4.52 -10.00
CA PRO A 139 9.82 -4.84 -10.82
C PRO A 139 9.80 -6.26 -11.38
N ALA A 140 9.36 -7.26 -10.60
CA ALA A 140 9.25 -8.63 -11.06
C ALA A 140 8.22 -8.79 -12.18
N ALA A 141 7.03 -8.18 -12.05
CA ALA A 141 6.00 -8.18 -13.10
C ALA A 141 6.51 -7.54 -14.40
N LEU A 142 7.16 -6.36 -14.33
CA LEU A 142 7.70 -5.69 -15.51
C LEU A 142 8.85 -6.48 -16.16
N ARG A 143 9.74 -7.09 -15.37
CA ARG A 143 10.76 -8.01 -15.90
C ARG A 143 10.14 -9.25 -16.55
N GLY A 144 9.05 -9.78 -15.98
CA GLY A 144 8.30 -10.89 -16.58
C GLY A 144 7.74 -10.52 -17.95
N ILE A 145 7.19 -9.32 -18.12
CA ILE A 145 6.69 -8.81 -19.41
C ILE A 145 7.84 -8.67 -20.41
N HIS A 146 9.03 -8.21 -20.00
CA HIS A 146 10.20 -8.18 -20.87
C HIS A 146 10.63 -9.59 -21.29
N ARG A 147 10.74 -10.54 -20.33
CA ARG A 147 11.10 -11.93 -20.64
C ARG A 147 10.10 -12.62 -21.56
N SER A 148 8.84 -12.23 -21.53
CA SER A 148 7.81 -12.75 -22.46
C SER A 148 7.88 -12.12 -23.87
N GLY A 149 8.80 -11.18 -24.11
CA GLY A 149 9.01 -10.55 -25.41
C GLY A 149 8.11 -9.35 -25.73
N LEU A 150 7.24 -8.94 -24.79
CA LEU A 150 6.35 -7.78 -24.99
C LEU A 150 7.04 -6.42 -24.80
N LEU A 151 8.12 -6.35 -24.06
CA LEU A 151 8.94 -5.13 -23.96
C LEU A 151 10.27 -5.33 -24.69
N PRO A 152 10.70 -4.36 -25.51
CA PRO A 152 11.90 -4.48 -26.34
C PRO A 152 13.20 -4.47 -25.51
N ARG A 153 13.15 -3.97 -24.28
CA ARG A 153 14.29 -3.90 -23.35
C ARG A 153 13.87 -4.19 -21.92
N ALA A 154 14.83 -4.60 -21.10
CA ALA A 154 14.64 -4.76 -19.66
C ALA A 154 14.21 -3.42 -19.01
N PRO A 155 13.26 -3.44 -18.06
CA PRO A 155 12.83 -2.24 -17.35
C PRO A 155 13.99 -1.66 -16.50
N LYS A 156 14.15 -0.34 -16.56
CA LYS A 156 15.04 0.44 -15.71
C LYS A 156 14.33 0.92 -14.45
N ASP A 157 15.06 1.44 -13.48
CA ASP A 157 14.47 2.02 -12.26
C ASP A 157 13.50 3.17 -12.55
N SER A 158 13.77 3.98 -13.61
CA SER A 158 12.87 5.03 -14.09
C SER A 158 11.52 4.49 -14.58
N ASP A 159 11.53 3.32 -15.24
CA ASP A 159 10.31 2.67 -15.72
C ASP A 159 9.47 2.14 -14.55
N ILE A 160 10.14 1.58 -13.54
CA ILE A 160 9.53 1.11 -12.31
C ILE A 160 8.93 2.31 -11.55
N LEU A 161 9.67 3.41 -11.43
CA LEU A 161 9.20 4.63 -10.78
C LEU A 161 7.99 5.22 -11.52
N PHE A 162 8.01 5.26 -12.85
CA PHE A 162 6.88 5.72 -13.67
C PHE A 162 5.64 4.85 -13.43
N ALA A 163 5.78 3.53 -13.52
CA ALA A 163 4.68 2.60 -13.31
C ALA A 163 4.11 2.71 -11.89
N TRP A 164 4.98 2.82 -10.88
CA TRP A 164 4.56 3.06 -9.50
C TRP A 164 3.81 4.37 -9.35
N SER A 165 4.35 5.47 -9.88
CA SER A 165 3.73 6.80 -9.81
C SER A 165 2.36 6.83 -10.46
N ALA A 166 2.18 6.15 -11.58
CA ALA A 166 0.90 6.09 -12.30
C ALA A 166 -0.20 5.40 -11.48
N ILE A 167 0.08 4.20 -10.93
CA ILE A 167 -0.93 3.47 -10.15
C ILE A 167 -1.17 4.12 -8.78
N HIS A 168 -0.12 4.64 -8.16
CA HIS A 168 -0.20 5.34 -6.87
C HIS A 168 -0.97 6.66 -6.99
N GLY A 169 -0.68 7.45 -8.04
CA GLY A 169 -1.42 8.68 -8.32
C GLY A 169 -2.91 8.41 -8.55
N LEU A 170 -3.24 7.33 -9.27
CA LEU A 170 -4.65 6.93 -9.45
C LEU A 170 -5.30 6.54 -8.12
N ALA A 171 -4.61 5.80 -7.24
CA ALA A 171 -5.11 5.50 -5.91
C ALA A 171 -5.39 6.76 -5.09
N ALA A 172 -4.47 7.75 -5.12
CA ALA A 172 -4.66 9.04 -4.45
C ALA A 172 -5.86 9.82 -5.00
N LEU A 173 -6.05 9.86 -6.32
CA LEU A 173 -7.20 10.53 -6.97
C LEU A 173 -8.53 9.85 -6.60
N ARG A 174 -8.55 8.52 -6.47
CA ARG A 174 -9.72 7.76 -6.01
C ARG A 174 -10.08 8.13 -4.58
N GLN A 175 -9.10 8.21 -3.70
CA GLN A 175 -9.28 8.63 -2.30
C GLN A 175 -9.77 10.08 -2.18
N GLY A 176 -9.32 10.97 -3.07
CA GLY A 176 -9.77 12.35 -3.18
C GLY A 176 -11.19 12.51 -3.77
N GLY A 177 -11.84 11.40 -4.14
CA GLY A 177 -13.23 11.39 -4.61
C GLY A 177 -13.43 11.96 -6.02
N LEU A 178 -12.37 12.05 -6.85
CA LEU A 178 -12.51 12.52 -8.23
C LEU A 178 -13.48 11.63 -9.02
N PRO A 179 -14.50 12.19 -9.69
CA PRO A 179 -15.50 11.39 -10.43
C PRO A 179 -14.90 10.46 -11.48
N VAL A 180 -13.86 10.90 -12.19
CA VAL A 180 -13.15 10.11 -13.21
C VAL A 180 -12.46 8.88 -12.62
N ALA A 181 -12.17 8.88 -11.33
CA ALA A 181 -11.52 7.77 -10.63
C ALA A 181 -12.49 6.72 -10.05
N ARG A 182 -13.80 6.91 -10.19
CA ARG A 182 -14.85 6.01 -9.62
C ARG A 182 -15.08 4.71 -10.38
N MET A 183 -14.33 4.46 -11.46
CA MET A 183 -14.44 3.19 -12.18
C MET A 183 -14.01 2.00 -11.30
N PRO A 184 -14.45 0.75 -11.61
CA PRO A 184 -14.00 -0.45 -10.90
C PRO A 184 -12.46 -0.56 -10.89
N ALA A 185 -11.89 -1.08 -9.79
CA ALA A 185 -10.43 -1.22 -9.63
C ALA A 185 -9.78 -2.02 -10.78
N THR A 186 -10.46 -3.06 -11.28
CA THR A 186 -10.01 -3.86 -12.43
C THR A 186 -9.91 -3.03 -13.72
N THR A 187 -10.93 -2.20 -14.01
CA THR A 187 -10.94 -1.31 -15.17
C THR A 187 -9.85 -0.26 -15.05
N ALA A 188 -9.70 0.32 -13.87
CA ALA A 188 -8.70 1.33 -13.56
C ALA A 188 -7.26 0.76 -13.70
N ALA A 189 -7.00 -0.42 -13.16
CA ALA A 189 -5.72 -1.11 -13.30
C ALA A 189 -5.40 -1.43 -14.76
N SER A 190 -6.39 -1.89 -15.53
CA SER A 190 -6.22 -2.19 -16.97
C SER A 190 -5.87 -0.93 -17.77
N LEU A 191 -6.54 0.19 -17.50
CA LEU A 191 -6.25 1.47 -18.14
C LEU A 191 -4.81 1.92 -17.89
N VAL A 192 -4.38 1.88 -16.62
CA VAL A 192 -3.02 2.29 -16.22
C VAL A 192 -1.98 1.33 -16.80
N ALA A 193 -2.17 0.01 -16.69
CA ALA A 193 -1.23 -0.98 -17.22
C ALA A 193 -1.02 -0.80 -18.73
N ARG A 194 -2.10 -0.59 -19.50
CA ARG A 194 -2.01 -0.32 -20.93
C ARG A 194 -1.16 0.92 -21.22
N ARG A 195 -1.36 2.01 -20.49
CA ARG A 195 -0.60 3.25 -20.68
C ARG A 195 0.86 3.10 -20.26
N ILE A 196 1.13 2.35 -19.18
CA ILE A 196 2.51 2.02 -18.78
C ILE A 196 3.20 1.26 -19.91
N LEU A 197 2.61 0.17 -20.41
CA LEU A 197 3.21 -0.65 -21.45
C LEU A 197 3.45 0.13 -22.75
N SER A 198 2.46 0.92 -23.20
CA SER A 198 2.62 1.79 -24.38
C SER A 198 3.70 2.86 -24.17
N GLY A 199 3.81 3.43 -22.96
CA GLY A 199 4.83 4.44 -22.65
C GLY A 199 6.25 3.87 -22.58
N LEU A 200 6.40 2.61 -22.20
CA LEU A 200 7.70 1.93 -22.17
C LEU A 200 8.21 1.54 -23.56
N GLU A 201 7.31 1.42 -24.54
CA GLU A 201 7.64 1.16 -25.95
C GLU A 201 8.04 2.43 -26.71
N ALA A 202 7.59 3.61 -26.28
CA ALA A 202 7.84 4.89 -26.94
C ALA A 202 9.29 5.40 -26.72
N SER A 203 10.27 4.64 -27.19
CA SER A 203 11.70 4.98 -27.07
C SER A 203 12.22 5.93 -28.17
N THR A 204 11.34 6.60 -28.93
CA THR A 204 11.71 7.39 -30.12
C THR A 204 11.66 8.91 -29.96
N LEU A 205 11.31 9.41 -28.77
CA LEU A 205 11.30 10.85 -28.52
C LEU A 205 12.73 11.37 -28.29
N PRO A 206 13.14 12.50 -28.93
CA PRO A 206 14.45 13.09 -28.74
C PRO A 206 14.70 13.43 -27.27
N GLN A 207 15.84 12.98 -26.75
CA GLN A 207 16.15 13.08 -25.32
C GLN A 207 16.40 14.54 -24.89
N GLU A 208 16.86 15.39 -25.81
CA GLU A 208 17.09 16.82 -25.62
C GLU A 208 15.83 17.61 -25.24
N TRP A 209 14.64 17.13 -25.60
CA TRP A 209 13.37 17.79 -25.23
C TRP A 209 13.04 17.70 -23.73
N PHE A 210 13.71 16.83 -23.00
CA PHE A 210 13.48 16.56 -21.60
C PHE A 210 14.67 16.96 -20.71
N SER A 211 15.67 17.62 -21.30
CA SER A 211 16.78 18.17 -20.52
C SER A 211 16.29 19.39 -19.73
N PRO A 212 16.58 19.47 -18.40
CA PRO A 212 16.28 20.67 -17.64
C PRO A 212 16.92 21.89 -18.34
N ALA A 213 16.19 22.99 -18.46
CA ALA A 213 16.80 24.26 -18.81
C ALA A 213 17.70 24.67 -17.63
N ASP A 214 18.98 24.94 -17.91
CA ASP A 214 19.96 25.45 -16.93
C ASP A 214 19.53 26.80 -16.33
#